data_4d133691a5e3c4d6af55f176578c0975
#
_entry.id   4d133691a5e3c4d6af55f176578c0975
#
_cell.length_a   1.000
_cell.length_b   1.000
_cell.length_c   1.000
_cell.angle_alpha   90.00
_cell.angle_beta   90.00
_cell.angle_gamma   90.00
#
_symmetry.space_group_name_H-M   'P 1'
#
loop_
_entity.id
_entity.type
_entity.pdbx_description
1 polymer ?
#
loop_
_entity_poly.entity_id
_entity_poly.type
_entity_poly.pdbx_seq_one_letter_code
_entity_poly.pdbx_strand_id
1 'polypeptide(L)'
;EEYENRRFSGENERLFRLNLKSVSINAASSPFMEFLGGIGIAAIVFYGGYQVIHGQSTPGTFFSFLTALIMLYEPVKRLTNVNNTIQQGIAGAERVFAIIDLIPEIGNRPGAAPLPRISREIEIRNVDFRYEEAPVLRNIDLRIRAGEVVAFVGMSGGGKTTLVNLIPRFYDVTEGAITIDGRDIRDVTVESLRGQI
;
A
#
# COMPACT_ATOMS: atom_id res chain seq x y z
N GLU A 1 -4.87 26.14 -13.90
CA GLU A 1 -5.75 26.21 -12.70
C GLU A 1 -7.13 25.58 -12.99
N GLU A 2 -7.81 25.99 -14.09
CA GLU A 2 -9.16 25.48 -14.42
C GLU A 2 -9.19 23.97 -14.71
N TYR A 3 -8.16 23.43 -15.34
CA TYR A 3 -8.00 22.00 -15.59
C TYR A 3 -7.83 21.20 -14.27
N GLU A 4 -6.99 21.67 -13.36
CA GLU A 4 -6.77 21.04 -12.07
C GLU A 4 -8.02 21.11 -11.16
N ASN A 5 -8.74 22.22 -11.19
CA ASN A 5 -10.02 22.37 -10.49
C ASN A 5 -11.08 21.38 -11.01
N ARG A 6 -11.17 21.17 -12.31
CA ARG A 6 -12.10 20.18 -12.89
C ARG A 6 -11.72 18.75 -12.49
N ARG A 7 -10.43 18.43 -12.54
CA ARG A 7 -9.91 17.12 -12.13
C ARG A 7 -10.16 16.86 -10.65
N PHE A 8 -9.83 17.82 -9.81
CA PHE A 8 -10.09 17.74 -8.36
C PHE A 8 -11.59 17.59 -8.07
N SER A 9 -12.46 18.38 -8.70
CA SER A 9 -13.91 18.28 -8.54
C SER A 9 -14.44 16.92 -8.95
N GLY A 10 -13.91 16.32 -10.03
CA GLY A 10 -14.28 14.98 -10.47
C GLY A 10 -13.91 13.89 -9.47
N GLU A 11 -12.70 13.92 -8.93
CA GLU A 11 -12.27 12.95 -7.91
C GLU A 11 -13.00 13.15 -6.58
N ASN A 12 -13.24 14.39 -6.17
CA ASN A 12 -14.00 14.71 -4.97
C ASN A 12 -15.45 14.22 -5.07
N GLU A 13 -16.11 14.42 -6.20
CA GLU A 13 -17.46 13.90 -6.46
C GLU A 13 -17.50 12.35 -6.41
N ARG A 14 -16.49 11.69 -6.96
CA ARG A 14 -16.35 10.23 -6.89
C ARG A 14 -16.20 9.73 -5.45
N LEU A 15 -15.32 10.35 -4.68
CA LEU A 15 -15.12 10.05 -3.25
C LEU A 15 -16.39 10.31 -2.45
N PHE A 16 -17.08 11.41 -2.72
CA PHE A 16 -18.34 11.75 -2.07
C PHE A 16 -19.41 10.69 -2.32
N ARG A 17 -19.59 10.23 -3.57
CA ARG A 17 -20.55 9.16 -3.91
C ARG A 17 -20.21 7.83 -3.22
N LEU A 18 -18.93 7.46 -3.17
CA LEU A 18 -18.49 6.24 -2.49
C LEU A 18 -18.75 6.32 -0.98
N ASN A 19 -18.43 7.46 -0.36
CA ASN A 19 -18.72 7.71 1.05
C ASN A 19 -20.23 7.73 1.34
N LEU A 20 -21.03 8.41 0.51
CA LEU A 20 -22.48 8.41 0.65
C LEU A 20 -23.07 7.00 0.60
N LYS A 21 -22.61 6.16 -0.34
CA LYS A 21 -23.07 4.78 -0.44
C LYS A 21 -22.73 3.98 0.82
N SER A 22 -21.51 4.10 1.33
CA SER A 22 -21.08 3.43 2.57
C SER A 22 -21.87 3.90 3.78
N VAL A 23 -22.03 5.21 3.94
CA VAL A 23 -22.80 5.81 5.04
C VAL A 23 -24.28 5.43 4.95
N SER A 24 -24.88 5.45 3.74
CA SER A 24 -26.28 5.07 3.55
C SER A 24 -26.55 3.61 3.89
N ILE A 25 -25.65 2.68 3.52
CA ILE A 25 -25.78 1.27 3.87
C ILE A 25 -25.70 1.09 5.39
N ASN A 26 -24.72 1.72 6.04
CA ASN A 26 -24.57 1.65 7.49
C ASN A 26 -25.75 2.32 8.24
N ALA A 27 -26.22 3.47 7.74
CA ALA A 27 -27.35 4.18 8.32
C ALA A 27 -28.67 3.42 8.16
N ALA A 28 -28.88 2.69 7.08
CA ALA A 28 -30.08 1.87 6.88
C ALA A 28 -30.07 0.57 7.68
N SER A 29 -28.88 0.02 7.94
CA SER A 29 -28.74 -1.26 8.66
C SER A 29 -29.22 -1.17 10.11
N SER A 30 -28.94 -0.07 10.82
CA SER A 30 -29.33 0.09 12.23
C SER A 30 -30.86 0.12 12.44
N PRO A 31 -31.62 0.98 11.73
CA PRO A 31 -33.09 0.99 11.85
C PRO A 31 -33.74 -0.34 11.45
N PHE A 32 -33.18 -1.00 10.43
CA PHE A 32 -33.71 -2.29 9.99
C PHE A 32 -33.53 -3.38 11.07
N MET A 33 -32.34 -3.43 11.69
CA MET A 33 -32.08 -4.36 12.80
C MET A 33 -32.94 -4.03 14.04
N GLU A 34 -33.17 -2.75 14.34
CA GLU A 34 -34.04 -2.33 15.42
C GLU A 34 -35.49 -2.72 15.15
N PHE A 35 -35.96 -2.59 13.92
CA PHE A 35 -37.30 -3.01 13.53
C PHE A 35 -37.50 -4.53 13.67
N LEU A 36 -36.51 -5.34 13.17
CA LEU A 36 -36.55 -6.79 13.34
C LEU A 36 -36.48 -7.21 14.81
N GLY A 37 -35.63 -6.54 15.59
CA GLY A 37 -35.54 -6.73 17.03
C GLY A 37 -36.84 -6.43 17.75
N GLY A 38 -37.53 -5.33 17.37
CA GLY A 38 -38.84 -4.95 17.88
C GLY A 38 -39.94 -5.99 17.61
N ILE A 39 -39.97 -6.52 16.38
CA ILE A 39 -40.89 -7.63 16.03
C ILE A 39 -40.57 -8.86 16.88
N GLY A 40 -39.31 -9.23 17.07
CA GLY A 40 -38.91 -10.36 17.90
C GLY A 40 -39.36 -10.19 19.37
N ILE A 41 -39.11 -9.02 19.93
CA ILE A 41 -39.56 -8.70 21.31
C ILE A 41 -41.07 -8.75 21.40
N ALA A 42 -41.81 -8.18 20.46
CA ALA A 42 -43.29 -8.21 20.46
C ALA A 42 -43.82 -9.65 20.40
N ALA A 43 -43.23 -10.51 19.57
CA ALA A 43 -43.62 -11.93 19.50
C ALA A 43 -43.35 -12.67 20.83
N ILE A 44 -42.23 -12.39 21.48
CA ILE A 44 -41.85 -12.99 22.76
C ILE A 44 -42.81 -12.50 23.88
N VAL A 45 -43.13 -11.21 23.90
CA VAL A 45 -44.06 -10.65 24.86
C VAL A 45 -45.47 -11.26 24.67
N PHE A 46 -45.91 -11.39 23.44
CA PHE A 46 -47.19 -12.01 23.14
C PHE A 46 -47.23 -13.48 23.56
N TYR A 47 -46.23 -14.27 23.14
CA TYR A 47 -46.19 -15.70 23.43
C TYR A 47 -45.95 -15.98 24.94
N GLY A 48 -44.99 -15.28 25.55
CA GLY A 48 -44.69 -15.44 26.97
C GLY A 48 -45.81 -14.94 27.87
N GLY A 49 -46.49 -13.84 27.51
CA GLY A 49 -47.69 -13.38 28.18
C GLY A 49 -48.85 -14.41 28.10
N TYR A 50 -49.02 -15.02 26.93
CA TYR A 50 -49.98 -16.11 26.75
C TYR A 50 -49.68 -17.28 27.69
N GLN A 51 -48.43 -17.73 27.81
CA GLN A 51 -48.02 -18.81 28.71
C GLN A 51 -48.27 -18.47 30.20
N VAL A 52 -48.00 -17.24 30.61
CA VAL A 52 -48.23 -16.77 31.98
C VAL A 52 -49.74 -16.78 32.30
N ILE A 53 -50.60 -16.30 31.40
CA ILE A 53 -52.07 -16.28 31.58
C ILE A 53 -52.63 -17.69 31.71
N HIS A 54 -52.06 -18.65 30.97
CA HIS A 54 -52.54 -20.07 31.03
C HIS A 54 -51.84 -20.89 32.12
N GLY A 55 -51.08 -20.26 33.02
CA GLY A 55 -50.45 -20.93 34.16
C GLY A 55 -49.26 -21.85 33.81
N GLN A 56 -48.76 -21.79 32.58
CA GLN A 56 -47.63 -22.60 32.11
C GLN A 56 -46.25 -21.98 32.48
N SER A 57 -46.24 -20.73 32.90
CA SER A 57 -45.01 -20.01 33.34
C SER A 57 -45.37 -19.02 34.43
N THR A 58 -44.39 -18.66 35.27
CA THR A 58 -44.56 -17.62 36.27
C THR A 58 -44.21 -16.24 35.71
N PRO A 59 -44.83 -15.14 36.17
CA PRO A 59 -44.45 -13.79 35.78
C PRO A 59 -42.97 -13.51 36.01
N GLY A 60 -42.38 -14.02 37.11
CA GLY A 60 -40.95 -13.85 37.42
C GLY A 60 -40.05 -14.51 36.39
N THR A 61 -40.36 -15.74 35.95
CA THR A 61 -39.62 -16.42 34.90
C THR A 61 -39.68 -15.66 33.57
N PHE A 62 -40.87 -15.16 33.23
CA PHE A 62 -41.07 -14.36 32.02
C PHE A 62 -40.24 -13.08 32.02
N PHE A 63 -40.27 -12.28 33.09
CA PHE A 63 -39.51 -11.05 33.20
C PHE A 63 -38.01 -11.31 33.25
N SER A 64 -37.54 -12.38 33.92
CA SER A 64 -36.13 -12.78 33.93
C SER A 64 -35.65 -13.12 32.54
N PHE A 65 -36.42 -13.88 31.75
CA PHE A 65 -36.09 -14.21 30.36
C PHE A 65 -36.05 -12.97 29.47
N LEU A 66 -37.05 -12.07 29.59
CA LEU A 66 -37.10 -10.82 28.82
C LEU A 66 -35.90 -9.93 29.12
N THR A 67 -35.54 -9.81 30.40
CA THR A 67 -34.33 -9.04 30.82
C THR A 67 -33.07 -9.63 30.25
N ALA A 68 -32.88 -10.95 30.32
CA ALA A 68 -31.74 -11.64 29.76
C ALA A 68 -31.62 -11.42 28.23
N LEU A 69 -32.77 -11.47 27.54
CA LEU A 69 -32.79 -11.22 26.08
C LEU A 69 -32.39 -9.78 25.73
N ILE A 70 -32.89 -8.79 26.45
CA ILE A 70 -32.55 -7.39 26.27
C ILE A 70 -31.03 -7.18 26.55
N MET A 71 -30.50 -7.81 27.60
CA MET A 71 -29.09 -7.74 27.92
C MET A 71 -28.21 -8.41 26.86
N LEU A 72 -28.69 -9.42 26.15
CA LEU A 72 -27.97 -10.10 25.09
C LEU A 72 -27.90 -9.26 23.78
N TYR A 73 -28.86 -8.35 23.59
CA TYR A 73 -28.95 -7.55 22.36
C TYR A 73 -27.73 -6.67 22.13
N GLU A 74 -27.23 -6.01 23.15
CA GLU A 74 -26.09 -5.09 23.05
C GLU A 74 -24.79 -5.79 22.67
N PRO A 75 -24.36 -6.92 23.28
CA PRO A 75 -23.20 -7.68 22.86
C PRO A 75 -23.26 -8.14 21.39
N VAL A 76 -24.45 -8.61 20.94
CA VAL A 76 -24.62 -9.04 19.54
C VAL A 76 -24.46 -7.88 18.59
N LYS A 77 -25.01 -6.71 18.90
CA LYS A 77 -24.83 -5.48 18.11
C LYS A 77 -23.35 -5.08 18.04
N ARG A 78 -22.62 -5.17 19.13
CA ARG A 78 -21.17 -4.88 19.18
C ARG A 78 -20.33 -5.83 18.33
N LEU A 79 -20.69 -7.11 18.25
CA LEU A 79 -19.99 -8.07 17.40
C LEU A 79 -19.99 -7.67 15.91
N THR A 80 -21.09 -7.09 15.42
CA THR A 80 -21.16 -6.59 14.05
C THR A 80 -20.15 -5.46 13.79
N ASN A 81 -19.99 -4.56 14.76
CA ASN A 81 -19.03 -3.47 14.66
C ASN A 81 -17.57 -3.97 14.71
N VAL A 82 -17.29 -4.99 15.52
CA VAL A 82 -15.97 -5.63 15.58
C VAL A 82 -15.57 -6.19 14.24
N ASN A 83 -16.47 -6.87 13.53
CA ASN A 83 -16.18 -7.37 12.18
C ASN A 83 -15.77 -6.25 11.21
N ASN A 84 -16.49 -5.13 11.22
CA ASN A 84 -16.16 -3.97 10.39
C ASN A 84 -14.78 -3.39 10.73
N THR A 85 -14.44 -3.31 12.03
CA THR A 85 -13.13 -2.84 12.49
C THR A 85 -12.00 -3.77 12.05
N ILE A 86 -12.22 -5.09 12.14
CA ILE A 86 -11.25 -6.09 11.66
C ILE A 86 -11.01 -5.94 10.16
N GLN A 87 -12.05 -5.82 9.34
CA GLN A 87 -11.92 -5.65 7.90
C GLN A 87 -11.13 -4.38 7.53
N GLN A 88 -11.37 -3.27 8.23
CA GLN A 88 -10.60 -2.05 8.06
C GLN A 88 -9.13 -2.24 8.47
N GLY A 89 -8.89 -2.97 9.56
CA GLY A 89 -7.55 -3.30 10.03
C GLY A 89 -6.78 -4.16 9.02
N ILE A 90 -7.42 -5.19 8.46
CA ILE A 90 -6.84 -6.04 7.42
C ILE A 90 -6.48 -5.22 6.19
N ALA A 91 -7.38 -4.39 5.68
CA ALA A 91 -7.11 -3.54 4.52
C ALA A 91 -5.97 -2.53 4.75
N GLY A 92 -5.80 -2.07 6.00
CA GLY A 92 -4.66 -1.25 6.40
C GLY A 92 -3.34 -2.05 6.44
N ALA A 93 -3.39 -3.23 7.04
CA ALA A 93 -2.24 -4.13 7.15
C ALA A 93 -1.74 -4.59 5.78
N GLU A 94 -2.62 -4.97 4.86
CA GLU A 94 -2.25 -5.35 3.48
C GLU A 94 -1.41 -4.28 2.78
N ARG A 95 -1.76 -3.00 2.94
CA ARG A 95 -0.99 -1.89 2.34
C ARG A 95 0.40 -1.74 2.97
N VAL A 96 0.50 -1.93 4.27
CA VAL A 96 1.78 -1.85 4.99
C VAL A 96 2.69 -3.01 4.58
N PHE A 97 2.16 -4.24 4.57
CA PHE A 97 2.91 -5.42 4.16
C PHE A 97 3.29 -5.38 2.69
N ALA A 98 2.44 -4.86 1.81
CA ALA A 98 2.78 -4.66 0.40
C ALA A 98 4.04 -3.79 0.20
N ILE A 99 4.29 -2.84 1.12
CA ILE A 99 5.52 -2.02 1.08
C ILE A 99 6.69 -2.77 1.75
N ILE A 100 6.45 -3.44 2.88
CA ILE A 100 7.51 -4.18 3.61
C ILE A 100 8.03 -5.36 2.79
N ASP A 101 7.12 -6.07 2.13
CA ASP A 101 7.43 -7.26 1.34
C ASP A 101 7.90 -6.92 -0.09
N LEU A 102 8.02 -5.62 -0.42
CA LEU A 102 8.52 -5.19 -1.72
C LEU A 102 9.99 -5.59 -1.86
N ILE A 103 10.23 -6.52 -2.75
CA ILE A 103 11.61 -6.96 -3.08
C ILE A 103 12.23 -5.88 -3.97
N PRO A 104 13.33 -5.26 -3.55
CA PRO A 104 14.04 -4.29 -4.40
C PRO A 104 14.47 -4.93 -5.72
N GLU A 105 14.16 -4.28 -6.83
CA GLU A 105 14.58 -4.74 -8.17
C GLU A 105 16.11 -4.83 -8.29
N ILE A 106 16.80 -3.88 -7.65
CA ILE A 106 18.25 -3.86 -7.59
C ILE A 106 18.75 -4.39 -6.25
N GLY A 107 19.34 -5.56 -6.28
CA GLY A 107 19.94 -6.21 -5.13
C GLY A 107 21.38 -6.68 -5.40
N ASN A 108 22.01 -7.24 -4.38
CA ASN A 108 23.34 -7.83 -4.52
C ASN A 108 23.25 -9.15 -5.32
N ARG A 109 24.08 -9.31 -6.32
CA ARG A 109 24.24 -10.60 -7.01
C ARG A 109 24.87 -11.64 -6.08
N PRO A 110 24.59 -12.93 -6.26
CA PRO A 110 25.31 -13.99 -5.56
C PRO A 110 26.82 -13.87 -5.78
N GLY A 111 27.61 -13.76 -4.70
CA GLY A 111 29.05 -13.59 -4.77
C GLY A 111 29.53 -12.14 -4.94
N ALA A 112 28.65 -11.14 -4.90
CA ALA A 112 29.06 -9.74 -4.91
C ALA A 112 30.00 -9.43 -3.73
N ALA A 113 31.15 -8.81 -4.05
CA ALA A 113 32.17 -8.43 -3.06
C ALA A 113 32.10 -6.92 -2.75
N PRO A 114 32.53 -6.48 -1.56
CA PRO A 114 32.63 -5.06 -1.28
C PRO A 114 33.54 -4.34 -2.29
N LEU A 115 33.11 -3.16 -2.76
CA LEU A 115 33.91 -2.30 -3.61
C LEU A 115 35.04 -1.66 -2.78
N PRO A 116 36.31 -1.84 -3.12
CA PRO A 116 37.40 -1.09 -2.51
C PRO A 116 37.25 0.40 -2.78
N ARG A 117 37.98 1.23 -2.01
CA ARG A 117 37.98 2.68 -2.24
C ARG A 117 38.32 3.01 -3.67
N ILE A 118 37.52 3.84 -4.31
CA ILE A 118 37.70 4.28 -5.70
C ILE A 118 39.04 5.04 -5.80
N SER A 119 39.90 4.61 -6.66
CA SER A 119 41.27 5.15 -6.76
C SER A 119 41.71 5.51 -8.18
N ARG A 120 41.09 4.96 -9.21
CA ARG A 120 41.54 5.13 -10.60
C ARG A 120 40.49 5.83 -11.46
N GLU A 121 39.37 5.16 -11.74
CA GLU A 121 38.41 5.65 -12.73
C GLU A 121 37.05 4.96 -12.65
N ILE A 122 36.07 5.66 -13.18
CA ILE A 122 34.76 5.10 -13.55
C ILE A 122 34.73 5.01 -15.06
N GLU A 123 34.42 3.85 -15.61
CA GLU A 123 34.34 3.64 -17.05
C GLU A 123 32.95 3.14 -17.42
N ILE A 124 32.34 3.80 -18.38
CA ILE A 124 31.03 3.46 -18.97
C ILE A 124 31.37 2.96 -20.37
N ARG A 125 30.99 1.71 -20.70
CA ARG A 125 31.34 1.05 -21.97
C ARG A 125 30.09 0.59 -22.71
N ASN A 126 29.86 1.12 -23.90
CA ASN A 126 28.79 0.77 -24.83
C ASN A 126 27.44 0.66 -24.10
N VAL A 127 27.12 1.62 -23.21
CA VAL A 127 25.95 1.56 -22.38
C VAL A 127 24.72 2.00 -23.14
N ASP A 128 23.76 1.09 -23.23
CA ASP A 128 22.38 1.36 -23.61
C ASP A 128 21.48 1.28 -22.37
N PHE A 129 20.52 2.20 -22.31
CA PHE A 129 19.53 2.17 -21.24
C PHE A 129 18.16 2.62 -21.72
N ARG A 130 17.13 1.95 -21.21
CA ARG A 130 15.72 2.28 -21.41
C ARG A 130 14.93 2.14 -20.12
N TYR A 131 13.97 3.04 -19.91
CA TYR A 131 12.88 2.82 -18.96
C TYR A 131 11.77 2.07 -19.71
N GLU A 132 11.42 0.88 -19.23
CA GLU A 132 10.45 0.02 -19.92
C GLU A 132 10.79 -0.19 -21.42
N GLU A 133 10.04 0.43 -22.33
CA GLU A 133 10.24 0.29 -23.77
C GLU A 133 10.95 1.50 -24.43
N ALA A 134 10.95 2.66 -23.77
CA ALA A 134 11.50 3.89 -24.35
C ALA A 134 13.03 3.99 -24.16
N PRO A 135 13.83 3.95 -25.26
CA PRO A 135 15.27 4.09 -25.15
C PRO A 135 15.66 5.52 -24.78
N VAL A 136 16.54 5.65 -23.76
CA VAL A 136 17.00 6.95 -23.24
C VAL A 136 18.48 7.18 -23.50
N LEU A 137 19.32 6.16 -23.36
CA LEU A 137 20.74 6.22 -23.64
C LEU A 137 21.06 5.18 -24.72
N ARG A 138 21.97 5.54 -25.64
CA ARG A 138 22.40 4.65 -26.70
C ARG A 138 23.90 4.76 -26.90
N ASN A 139 24.59 3.63 -26.81
CA ASN A 139 26.01 3.48 -27.07
C ASN A 139 26.87 4.55 -26.37
N ILE A 140 26.66 4.71 -25.06
CA ILE A 140 27.42 5.70 -24.29
C ILE A 140 28.76 5.12 -23.88
N ASP A 141 29.82 5.80 -24.27
CA ASP A 141 31.19 5.52 -23.86
C ASP A 141 31.74 6.76 -23.13
N LEU A 142 32.23 6.56 -21.91
CA LEU A 142 32.75 7.64 -21.08
C LEU A 142 33.75 7.08 -20.06
N ARG A 143 34.85 7.80 -19.85
CA ARG A 143 35.85 7.50 -18.83
C ARG A 143 36.07 8.74 -17.95
N ILE A 144 35.93 8.58 -16.66
CA ILE A 144 36.10 9.63 -15.64
C ILE A 144 37.19 9.19 -14.68
N ARG A 145 38.28 9.93 -14.59
CA ARG A 145 39.36 9.62 -13.67
C ARG A 145 39.08 10.07 -12.25
N ALA A 146 39.70 9.40 -11.30
CA ALA A 146 39.59 9.82 -9.90
C ALA A 146 40.08 11.27 -9.71
N GLY A 147 39.29 12.10 -9.03
CA GLY A 147 39.59 13.53 -8.84
C GLY A 147 39.17 14.42 -10.01
N GLU A 148 38.69 13.89 -11.11
CA GLU A 148 38.17 14.66 -12.23
C GLU A 148 36.76 15.20 -11.94
N VAL A 149 36.51 16.45 -12.38
CA VAL A 149 35.19 17.06 -12.34
C VAL A 149 34.60 17.08 -13.74
N VAL A 150 33.52 16.37 -13.94
CA VAL A 150 32.84 16.24 -15.23
C VAL A 150 31.45 16.86 -15.17
N ALA A 151 31.13 17.71 -16.16
CA ALA A 151 29.80 18.31 -16.28
C ALA A 151 29.05 17.75 -17.49
N PHE A 152 27.85 17.22 -17.27
CA PHE A 152 26.98 16.79 -18.36
C PHE A 152 26.06 17.96 -18.77
N VAL A 153 26.24 18.44 -19.99
CA VAL A 153 25.46 19.54 -20.55
C VAL A 153 24.63 19.08 -21.75
N GLY A 154 23.49 19.72 -21.97
CA GLY A 154 22.59 19.40 -23.08
C GLY A 154 21.12 19.73 -22.75
N MET A 155 20.24 19.51 -23.72
CA MET A 155 18.80 19.81 -23.61
C MET A 155 18.12 19.00 -22.49
N SER A 156 17.02 19.54 -21.96
CA SER A 156 16.18 18.79 -21.00
C SER A 156 15.65 17.52 -21.66
N GLY A 157 15.63 16.40 -20.92
CA GLY A 157 15.23 15.10 -21.46
C GLY A 157 16.34 14.33 -22.21
N GLY A 158 17.54 14.88 -22.37
CA GLY A 158 18.67 14.21 -23.06
C GLY A 158 19.37 13.11 -22.24
N GLY A 159 18.76 12.51 -21.23
CA GLY A 159 19.31 11.36 -20.50
C GLY A 159 20.39 11.67 -19.46
N LYS A 160 20.72 12.95 -19.19
CA LYS A 160 21.78 13.33 -18.24
C LYS A 160 21.58 12.77 -16.82
N THR A 161 20.42 12.99 -16.27
CA THR A 161 20.03 12.49 -14.94
C THR A 161 19.99 10.96 -14.92
N THR A 162 19.54 10.35 -16.02
CA THR A 162 19.54 8.90 -16.18
C THR A 162 20.96 8.35 -16.11
N LEU A 163 21.91 8.94 -16.86
CA LEU A 163 23.31 8.51 -16.84
C LEU A 163 23.92 8.61 -15.43
N VAL A 164 23.68 9.71 -14.74
CA VAL A 164 24.13 9.89 -13.34
C VAL A 164 23.52 8.84 -12.42
N ASN A 165 22.24 8.49 -12.59
CA ASN A 165 21.55 7.50 -11.77
C ASN A 165 22.00 6.05 -12.02
N LEU A 166 22.62 5.77 -13.16
CA LEU A 166 23.20 4.45 -13.43
C LEU A 166 24.50 4.21 -12.66
N ILE A 167 25.27 5.24 -12.31
CA ILE A 167 26.55 5.09 -11.59
C ILE A 167 26.33 4.51 -10.18
N PRO A 168 25.41 5.01 -9.32
CA PRO A 168 25.08 4.40 -8.03
C PRO A 168 24.20 3.14 -8.17
N ARG A 169 23.99 2.67 -9.40
CA ARG A 169 23.18 1.50 -9.69
C ARG A 169 21.76 1.61 -9.14
N PHE A 170 21.07 2.73 -9.42
CA PHE A 170 19.62 2.81 -9.18
C PHE A 170 18.85 1.98 -10.21
N TYR A 171 19.46 1.74 -11.37
CA TYR A 171 18.98 0.85 -12.41
C TYR A 171 20.18 0.07 -12.97
N ASP A 172 19.96 -1.14 -13.46
CA ASP A 172 20.95 -1.87 -14.23
C ASP A 172 20.88 -1.45 -15.70
N VAL A 173 22.04 -1.37 -16.36
CA VAL A 173 22.12 -1.05 -17.80
C VAL A 173 21.43 -2.14 -18.62
N THR A 174 20.80 -1.76 -19.75
CA THR A 174 20.18 -2.72 -20.67
C THR A 174 21.24 -3.49 -21.45
N GLU A 175 22.25 -2.79 -21.96
CA GLU A 175 23.42 -3.35 -22.62
C GLU A 175 24.68 -2.62 -22.17
N GLY A 176 25.85 -3.22 -22.38
CA GLY A 176 27.13 -2.67 -21.95
C GLY A 176 27.45 -2.89 -20.47
N ALA A 177 28.34 -2.09 -19.94
CA ALA A 177 28.80 -2.19 -18.55
C ALA A 177 29.29 -0.85 -18.00
N ILE A 178 29.10 -0.66 -16.71
CA ILE A 178 29.72 0.40 -15.92
C ILE A 178 30.72 -0.26 -14.97
N THR A 179 31.97 0.16 -15.02
CA THR A 179 33.01 -0.39 -14.16
C THR A 179 33.69 0.69 -13.34
N ILE A 180 34.04 0.33 -12.10
CA ILE A 180 34.84 1.18 -11.20
C ILE A 180 36.13 0.43 -10.89
N ASP A 181 37.26 1.07 -11.25
CA ASP A 181 38.61 0.48 -11.15
C ASP A 181 38.67 -0.90 -11.80
N GLY A 182 37.94 -1.09 -12.91
CA GLY A 182 37.87 -2.33 -13.68
C GLY A 182 36.91 -3.39 -13.16
N ARG A 183 36.15 -3.14 -12.06
CA ARG A 183 35.11 -4.02 -11.52
C ARG A 183 33.75 -3.57 -11.98
N ASP A 184 32.95 -4.48 -12.52
CA ASP A 184 31.56 -4.17 -12.87
C ASP A 184 30.75 -3.83 -11.61
N ILE A 185 29.98 -2.73 -11.67
CA ILE A 185 29.13 -2.30 -10.53
C ILE A 185 28.05 -3.32 -10.16
N ARG A 186 27.75 -4.26 -11.06
CA ARG A 186 26.80 -5.36 -10.80
C ARG A 186 27.40 -6.48 -9.93
N ASP A 187 28.73 -6.59 -9.87
CA ASP A 187 29.47 -7.63 -9.16
C ASP A 187 29.99 -7.16 -7.79
N VAL A 188 29.65 -5.92 -7.41
CA VAL A 188 29.96 -5.37 -6.09
C VAL A 188 28.70 -5.18 -5.26
N THR A 189 28.85 -5.12 -3.93
CA THR A 189 27.68 -4.89 -3.05
C THR A 189 27.18 -3.46 -3.20
N VAL A 190 25.83 -3.30 -3.26
CA VAL A 190 25.17 -2.01 -3.46
C VAL A 190 25.52 -1.03 -2.35
N GLU A 191 25.64 -1.51 -1.12
CA GLU A 191 26.00 -0.70 0.05
C GLU A 191 27.42 -0.12 -0.07
N SER A 192 28.39 -0.93 -0.53
CA SER A 192 29.77 -0.48 -0.71
C SER A 192 29.94 0.46 -1.89
N LEU A 193 29.15 0.29 -2.93
CA LEU A 193 29.11 1.18 -4.09
C LEU A 193 28.54 2.55 -3.70
N ARG A 194 27.33 2.57 -3.13
CA ARG A 194 26.64 3.81 -2.75
C ARG A 194 27.28 4.54 -1.58
N GLY A 195 28.02 3.84 -0.73
CA GLY A 195 28.78 4.45 0.36
C GLY A 195 29.99 5.28 -0.08
N GLN A 196 30.34 5.27 -1.37
CA GLN A 196 31.46 6.01 -1.95
C GLN A 196 31.05 7.10 -2.96
N ILE A 197 29.75 7.27 -3.21
CA ILE A 197 29.19 8.24 -4.19
C ILE A 197 28.40 9.36 -3.50
#